data_6bbd3760aac846061bf7e309846a0cad
#
_entry.id   6bbd3760aac846061bf7e309846a0cad
#
_cell.length_a   1.000
_cell.length_b   1.000
_cell.length_c   1.000
_cell.angle_alpha   90.00
_cell.angle_beta   90.00
_cell.angle_gamma   90.00
#
_symmetry.space_group_name_H-M   'P 1'
#
loop_
_entity.id
_entity.type
_entity.pdbx_description
1 polymer ?
#
loop_
_entity_poly.entity_id
_entity_poly.type
_entity_poly.pdbx_seq_one_letter_code
_entity_poly.pdbx_strand_id
1 'polypeptide(L)'
;MRFAFRAEVELIADRHALDPDLVQAVCLVESSGQTHAYRYEPAFWDRYLAGKPEWDGSNPERVSASYGLMQVMFPVAVEHGMDRTDPPEYLFVPLIGLDYGCRVLAKRLTWARGDVRAALASYNGGKGGNAPGGPMRNGAYADKALLQLRLMKVKR
;
A
#
# COMPACT_ATOMS: atom_id res chain seq x y z
N MET A 1 2.24 -10.52 20.22
CA MET A 1 3.22 -9.44 19.97
C MET A 1 2.47 -8.16 19.65
N ARG A 2 2.83 -7.06 20.30
CA ARG A 2 2.18 -5.76 20.06
C ARG A 2 2.75 -5.15 18.78
N PHE A 3 1.88 -4.60 17.91
CA PHE A 3 2.32 -3.86 16.73
C PHE A 3 3.01 -2.56 17.15
N ALA A 4 4.27 -2.38 16.74
CA ALA A 4 5.13 -1.31 17.26
C ALA A 4 4.71 0.11 16.83
N PHE A 5 4.01 0.25 15.69
CA PHE A 5 3.66 1.54 15.09
C PHE A 5 2.17 1.88 15.23
N ARG A 6 1.52 1.38 16.27
CA ARG A 6 0.08 1.59 16.46
C ARG A 6 -0.28 3.06 16.57
N ALA A 7 0.49 3.85 17.29
CA ALA A 7 0.22 5.28 17.46
C ALA A 7 0.31 6.03 16.13
N GLU A 8 1.31 5.73 15.32
CA GLU A 8 1.50 6.31 13.98
C GLU A 8 0.36 5.90 13.04
N VAL A 9 -0.06 4.64 13.10
CA VAL A 9 -1.21 4.14 12.32
C VAL A 9 -2.48 4.90 12.70
N GLU A 10 -2.76 5.06 13.99
CA GLU A 10 -3.95 5.80 14.44
C GLU A 10 -3.93 7.24 13.97
N LEU A 11 -2.79 7.92 14.10
CA LEU A 11 -2.63 9.31 13.67
C LEU A 11 -2.89 9.48 12.17
N ILE A 12 -2.27 8.65 11.35
CA ILE A 12 -2.36 8.78 9.89
C ILE A 12 -3.69 8.24 9.35
N ALA A 13 -4.21 7.16 9.90
CA ALA A 13 -5.53 6.65 9.53
C ALA A 13 -6.63 7.69 9.79
N ASP A 14 -6.58 8.37 10.94
CA ASP A 14 -7.52 9.44 11.27
C ASP A 14 -7.46 10.59 10.25
N ARG A 15 -6.26 11.01 9.86
CA ARG A 15 -6.07 12.05 8.84
C ARG A 15 -6.74 11.71 7.49
N HIS A 16 -6.83 10.44 7.14
CA HIS A 16 -7.44 9.97 5.90
C HIS A 16 -8.84 9.37 6.10
N ALA A 17 -9.43 9.53 7.27
CA ALA A 17 -10.75 8.97 7.63
C ALA A 17 -10.83 7.44 7.41
N LEU A 18 -9.77 6.72 7.75
CA LEU A 18 -9.68 5.28 7.65
C LEU A 18 -9.78 4.60 9.03
N ASP A 19 -10.28 3.37 9.03
CA ASP A 19 -10.21 2.51 10.21
C ASP A 19 -8.74 2.14 10.48
N PRO A 20 -8.19 2.51 11.65
CA PRO A 20 -6.80 2.17 11.98
C PRO A 20 -6.56 0.67 12.04
N ASP A 21 -7.55 -0.14 12.35
CA ASP A 21 -7.42 -1.59 12.33
C ASP A 21 -7.24 -2.12 10.89
N LEU A 22 -7.94 -1.52 9.94
CA LEU A 22 -7.76 -1.86 8.52
C LEU A 22 -6.35 -1.50 8.05
N VAL A 23 -5.85 -0.32 8.39
CA VAL A 23 -4.49 0.11 8.03
C VAL A 23 -3.45 -0.83 8.66
N GLN A 24 -3.61 -1.17 9.93
CA GLN A 24 -2.71 -2.11 10.59
C GLN A 24 -2.76 -3.50 9.95
N ALA A 25 -3.94 -3.97 9.54
CA ALA A 25 -4.09 -5.24 8.83
C ALA A 25 -3.27 -5.25 7.53
N VAL A 26 -3.32 -4.17 6.76
CA VAL A 26 -2.50 -4.02 5.55
C VAL A 26 -1.01 -4.05 5.89
N CYS A 27 -0.57 -3.31 6.91
CA CYS A 27 0.84 -3.33 7.35
C CYS A 27 1.31 -4.75 7.72
N LEU A 28 0.48 -5.51 8.42
CA LEU A 28 0.82 -6.88 8.83
C LEU A 28 0.98 -7.82 7.63
N VAL A 29 0.09 -7.71 6.65
CA VAL A 29 0.17 -8.54 5.43
C VAL A 29 1.33 -8.11 4.53
N GLU A 30 1.55 -6.79 4.38
CA GLU A 30 2.56 -6.26 3.46
C GLU A 30 4.00 -6.40 3.97
N SER A 31 4.23 -6.12 5.23
CA SER A 31 5.59 -6.00 5.79
C SER A 31 5.81 -6.75 7.10
N SER A 32 4.79 -7.39 7.65
CA SER A 32 4.82 -7.92 9.03
C SER A 32 5.20 -6.84 10.06
N GLY A 33 4.89 -5.58 9.78
CA GLY A 33 5.23 -4.45 10.64
C GLY A 33 6.69 -4.00 10.56
N GLN A 34 7.42 -4.40 9.53
CA GLN A 34 8.83 -4.03 9.35
C GLN A 34 8.97 -2.76 8.53
N THR A 35 9.59 -1.72 9.09
CA THR A 35 9.74 -0.41 8.44
C THR A 35 10.69 -0.43 7.24
N HIS A 36 11.65 -1.34 7.22
CA HIS A 36 12.64 -1.45 6.15
C HIS A 36 12.32 -2.57 5.14
N ALA A 37 11.07 -3.05 5.13
CA ALA A 37 10.65 -4.00 4.12
C ALA A 37 10.79 -3.38 2.72
N TYR A 38 11.43 -4.11 1.82
CA TYR A 38 11.74 -3.66 0.47
C TYR A 38 11.53 -4.81 -0.50
N ARG A 39 10.92 -4.50 -1.66
CA ARG A 39 10.73 -5.48 -2.72
C ARG A 39 10.90 -4.83 -4.10
N TYR A 40 11.88 -5.30 -4.87
CA TYR A 40 12.05 -4.92 -6.27
C TYR A 40 10.98 -5.57 -7.15
N GLU A 41 10.40 -4.80 -8.07
CA GLU A 41 9.36 -5.23 -9.01
C GLU A 41 9.84 -5.08 -10.46
N PRO A 42 10.64 -6.03 -10.99
CA PRO A 42 11.21 -5.91 -12.34
C PRO A 42 10.15 -5.90 -13.44
N ALA A 43 9.06 -6.66 -13.28
CA ALA A 43 7.97 -6.68 -14.25
C ALA A 43 7.26 -5.33 -14.34
N PHE A 44 7.14 -4.60 -13.24
CA PHE A 44 6.57 -3.25 -13.22
C PHE A 44 7.47 -2.27 -13.98
N TRP A 45 8.78 -2.37 -13.79
CA TRP A 45 9.74 -1.58 -14.58
C TRP A 45 9.54 -1.81 -16.07
N ASP A 46 9.60 -3.06 -16.50
CA ASP A 46 9.51 -3.41 -17.92
C ASP A 46 8.17 -2.98 -18.54
N ARG A 47 7.08 -3.11 -17.80
CA ARG A 47 5.73 -2.87 -18.31
C ARG A 47 5.33 -1.40 -18.28
N TYR A 48 5.75 -0.63 -17.28
CA TYR A 48 5.19 0.70 -17.02
C TYR A 48 6.21 1.84 -17.02
N LEU A 49 7.47 1.60 -16.74
CA LEU A 49 8.46 2.65 -16.51
C LEU A 49 9.55 2.70 -17.59
N ALA A 50 10.01 1.56 -18.06
CA ALA A 50 11.09 1.48 -19.05
C ALA A 50 10.74 2.26 -20.33
N GLY A 51 11.68 3.05 -20.82
CA GLY A 51 11.53 3.83 -22.04
C GLY A 51 10.66 5.09 -21.91
N LYS A 52 10.14 5.39 -20.73
CA LYS A 52 9.40 6.63 -20.48
C LYS A 52 10.35 7.75 -20.06
N PRO A 53 10.25 8.95 -20.69
CA PRO A 53 11.18 10.05 -20.43
C PRO A 53 11.30 10.46 -18.96
N GLU A 54 10.19 10.43 -18.22
CA GLU A 54 10.16 10.78 -16.81
C GLU A 54 10.99 9.85 -15.91
N TRP A 55 11.33 8.66 -16.39
CA TRP A 55 12.13 7.67 -15.66
C TRP A 55 13.50 7.42 -16.28
N ASP A 56 13.87 8.19 -17.32
CA ASP A 56 15.19 8.10 -17.95
C ASP A 56 16.31 8.35 -16.92
N GLY A 57 17.36 7.50 -16.98
CA GLY A 57 18.48 7.58 -16.06
C GLY A 57 18.21 7.10 -14.65
N SER A 58 16.98 6.67 -14.35
CA SER A 58 16.63 6.13 -13.03
C SER A 58 17.20 4.73 -12.82
N ASN A 59 17.56 4.42 -11.57
CA ASN A 59 17.91 3.05 -11.17
C ASN A 59 16.62 2.22 -10.99
N PRO A 60 16.37 1.21 -11.82
CA PRO A 60 15.15 0.40 -11.72
C PRO A 60 14.92 -0.21 -10.34
N GLU A 61 15.98 -0.68 -9.68
CA GLU A 61 15.88 -1.30 -8.35
C GLU A 61 15.43 -0.31 -7.26
N ARG A 62 15.65 0.99 -7.45
CA ARG A 62 15.18 2.03 -6.53
C ARG A 62 13.78 2.49 -6.85
N VAL A 63 13.50 2.79 -8.12
CA VAL A 63 12.22 3.42 -8.49
C VAL A 63 11.11 2.41 -8.73
N SER A 64 11.41 1.20 -9.18
CA SER A 64 10.41 0.15 -9.40
C SER A 64 10.37 -0.83 -8.22
N ALA A 65 10.14 -0.30 -7.03
CA ALA A 65 10.15 -1.08 -5.82
C ALA A 65 9.08 -0.62 -4.83
N SER A 66 8.69 -1.54 -3.95
CA SER A 66 7.79 -1.31 -2.83
C SER A 66 8.58 -1.10 -1.55
N TYR A 67 8.13 -0.17 -0.71
CA TYR A 67 8.87 0.31 0.46
C TYR A 67 8.00 0.36 1.71
N GLY A 68 8.56 -0.09 2.82
CA GLY A 68 8.09 0.22 4.17
C GLY A 68 6.84 -0.55 4.63
N LEU A 69 6.19 -0.01 5.63
CA LEU A 69 5.09 -0.67 6.35
C LEU A 69 3.94 -1.10 5.45
N MET A 70 3.52 -0.26 4.51
CA MET A 70 2.40 -0.54 3.60
C MET A 70 2.84 -0.95 2.20
N GLN A 71 4.15 -1.17 1.99
CA GLN A 71 4.72 -1.59 0.71
C GLN A 71 4.24 -0.72 -0.46
N VAL A 72 4.33 0.59 -0.28
CA VAL A 72 3.97 1.55 -1.34
C VAL A 72 5.06 1.55 -2.40
N MET A 73 4.68 1.37 -3.65
CA MET A 73 5.61 1.54 -4.77
C MET A 73 5.92 3.02 -4.98
N PHE A 74 7.20 3.35 -5.24
CA PHE A 74 7.60 4.73 -5.44
C PHE A 74 6.83 5.43 -6.57
N PRO A 75 6.61 4.82 -7.76
CA PRO A 75 5.80 5.46 -8.80
C PRO A 75 4.36 5.73 -8.37
N VAL A 76 3.78 4.86 -7.55
CA VAL A 76 2.43 5.04 -7.00
C VAL A 76 2.41 6.21 -6.00
N ALA A 77 3.43 6.33 -5.15
CA ALA A 77 3.56 7.49 -4.27
C ALA A 77 3.67 8.80 -5.07
N VAL A 78 4.41 8.79 -6.17
CA VAL A 78 4.52 9.95 -7.08
C VAL A 78 3.17 10.32 -7.68
N GLU A 79 2.38 9.34 -8.13
CA GLU A 79 1.01 9.58 -8.61
C GLU A 79 0.11 10.19 -7.52
N HIS A 80 0.43 9.98 -6.26
CA HIS A 80 -0.33 10.47 -5.11
C HIS A 80 0.31 11.70 -4.44
N GLY A 81 1.23 12.37 -5.12
CA GLY A 81 1.74 13.68 -4.71
C GLY A 81 3.17 13.70 -4.18
N MET A 82 3.87 12.57 -4.12
CA MET A 82 5.30 12.58 -3.78
C MET A 82 6.11 13.18 -4.93
N ASP A 83 7.11 13.98 -4.59
CA ASP A 83 8.01 14.52 -5.61
C ASP A 83 8.87 13.40 -6.20
N ARG A 84 8.91 13.33 -7.54
CA ARG A 84 9.72 12.32 -8.24
C ARG A 84 11.23 12.49 -7.98
N THR A 85 11.66 13.66 -7.57
CA THR A 85 13.06 13.94 -7.21
C THR A 85 13.39 13.55 -5.77
N ASP A 86 12.39 13.25 -4.93
CA ASP A 86 12.64 12.76 -3.59
C ASP A 86 13.24 11.35 -3.61
N PRO A 87 14.13 11.04 -2.65
CA PRO A 87 14.60 9.67 -2.49
C PRO A 87 13.44 8.70 -2.22
N PRO A 88 13.33 7.58 -2.98
CA PRO A 88 12.32 6.57 -2.69
C PRO A 88 12.38 6.04 -1.25
N GLU A 89 13.55 6.06 -0.65
CA GLU A 89 13.82 5.60 0.72
C GLU A 89 13.09 6.42 1.79
N TYR A 90 12.57 7.61 1.46
CA TYR A 90 11.68 8.33 2.36
C TYR A 90 10.45 7.48 2.77
N LEU A 91 10.03 6.56 1.90
CA LEU A 91 8.91 5.67 2.19
C LEU A 91 9.20 4.64 3.29
N PHE A 92 10.46 4.45 3.69
CA PHE A 92 10.82 3.67 4.88
C PHE A 92 10.46 4.39 6.18
N VAL A 93 10.37 5.72 6.17
CA VAL A 93 9.98 6.49 7.36
C VAL A 93 8.51 6.19 7.68
N PRO A 94 8.18 5.68 8.88
CA PRO A 94 6.82 5.21 9.19
C PRO A 94 5.71 6.20 8.85
N LEU A 95 5.83 7.45 9.28
CA LEU A 95 4.81 8.46 9.02
C LEU A 95 4.67 8.78 7.52
N ILE A 96 5.74 8.75 6.76
CA ILE A 96 5.72 9.04 5.32
C ILE A 96 5.09 7.85 4.57
N GLY A 97 5.58 6.64 4.81
CA GLY A 97 5.05 5.42 4.19
C GLY A 97 3.58 5.20 4.51
N LEU A 98 3.17 5.42 5.75
CA LEU A 98 1.77 5.34 6.17
C LEU A 98 0.91 6.41 5.47
N ASP A 99 1.40 7.64 5.34
CA ASP A 99 0.61 8.72 4.72
C ASP A 99 0.31 8.40 3.26
N TYR A 100 1.31 8.00 2.47
CA TYR A 100 1.07 7.61 1.07
C TYR A 100 0.26 6.33 0.95
N GLY A 101 0.52 5.31 1.77
CA GLY A 101 -0.25 4.08 1.79
C GLY A 101 -1.73 4.32 2.11
N CYS A 102 -2.02 5.17 3.09
CA CYS A 102 -3.39 5.54 3.45
C CYS A 102 -4.07 6.36 2.35
N ARG A 103 -3.36 7.25 1.65
CA ARG A 103 -3.91 7.95 0.49
C ARG A 103 -4.35 6.98 -0.60
N VAL A 104 -3.51 6.00 -0.93
CA VAL A 104 -3.84 4.97 -1.92
C VAL A 104 -5.05 4.17 -1.47
N LEU A 105 -5.04 3.68 -0.24
CA LEU A 105 -6.13 2.86 0.31
C LEU A 105 -7.46 3.62 0.34
N ALA A 106 -7.44 4.89 0.76
CA ALA A 106 -8.63 5.73 0.77
C ALA A 106 -9.23 5.91 -0.64
N LYS A 107 -8.38 6.16 -1.64
CA LYS A 107 -8.83 6.25 -3.03
C LYS A 107 -9.39 4.92 -3.55
N ARG A 108 -8.81 3.79 -3.17
CA ARG A 108 -9.33 2.47 -3.53
C ARG A 108 -10.69 2.20 -2.89
N LEU A 109 -10.88 2.60 -1.64
CA LEU A 109 -12.19 2.49 -0.98
C LEU A 109 -13.26 3.34 -1.68
N THR A 110 -12.94 4.56 -2.07
CA THR A 110 -13.84 5.41 -2.85
C THR A 110 -14.18 4.78 -4.20
N TRP A 111 -13.20 4.31 -4.93
CA TRP A 111 -13.39 3.62 -6.20
C TRP A 111 -14.26 2.36 -6.05
N ALA A 112 -14.03 1.59 -4.99
CA ALA A 112 -14.78 0.38 -4.70
C ALA A 112 -16.15 0.65 -4.06
N ARG A 113 -16.54 1.92 -3.89
CA ARG A 113 -17.82 2.33 -3.28
C ARG A 113 -18.04 1.72 -1.89
N GLY A 114 -16.97 1.65 -1.10
CA GLY A 114 -17.00 1.10 0.26
C GLY A 114 -16.89 -0.42 0.35
N ASP A 115 -16.73 -1.12 -0.76
CA ASP A 115 -16.43 -2.56 -0.74
C ASP A 115 -14.97 -2.77 -0.33
N VAL A 116 -14.76 -3.13 0.95
CA VAL A 116 -13.43 -3.27 1.54
C VAL A 116 -12.62 -4.37 0.86
N ARG A 117 -13.25 -5.49 0.51
CA ARG A 117 -12.55 -6.59 -0.17
C ARG A 117 -12.03 -6.17 -1.54
N ALA A 118 -12.83 -5.46 -2.33
CA ALA A 118 -12.40 -4.93 -3.63
C ALA A 118 -11.33 -3.86 -3.48
N ALA A 119 -11.44 -2.99 -2.48
CA ALA A 119 -10.43 -1.98 -2.19
C ALA A 119 -9.08 -2.62 -1.85
N LEU A 120 -9.06 -3.64 -1.00
CA LEU A 120 -7.85 -4.38 -0.64
C LEU A 120 -7.24 -5.12 -1.83
N ALA A 121 -8.07 -5.83 -2.60
CA ALA A 121 -7.60 -6.52 -3.81
C ALA A 121 -6.95 -5.53 -4.81
N SER A 122 -7.58 -4.39 -5.03
CA SER A 122 -7.07 -3.35 -5.93
C SER A 122 -5.86 -2.60 -5.36
N TYR A 123 -5.74 -2.50 -4.06
CA TYR A 123 -4.54 -1.96 -3.41
C TYR A 123 -3.31 -2.81 -3.77
N ASN A 124 -3.45 -4.12 -3.73
CA ASN A 124 -2.35 -5.05 -4.04
C ASN A 124 -2.06 -5.17 -5.54
N GLY A 125 -3.09 -5.35 -6.36
CA GLY A 125 -2.92 -5.72 -7.77
C GLY A 125 -3.44 -4.70 -8.79
N GLY A 126 -3.87 -3.53 -8.35
CA GLY A 126 -4.49 -2.54 -9.22
C GLY A 126 -5.98 -2.81 -9.46
N LYS A 127 -6.65 -1.86 -10.11
CA LYS A 127 -8.10 -1.91 -10.32
C LYS A 127 -8.52 -3.02 -11.31
N GLY A 128 -7.71 -3.28 -12.32
CA GLY A 128 -7.99 -4.30 -13.33
C GLY A 128 -8.15 -5.70 -12.73
N GLY A 129 -9.27 -6.34 -13.00
CA GLY A 129 -9.55 -7.69 -12.48
C GLY A 129 -9.93 -7.76 -10.99
N ASN A 130 -10.16 -6.62 -10.34
CA ASN A 130 -10.50 -6.53 -8.91
C ASN A 130 -11.77 -5.71 -8.63
N ALA A 131 -12.64 -5.55 -9.62
CA ALA A 131 -13.86 -4.77 -9.47
C ALA A 131 -14.83 -5.37 -8.43
N PRO A 132 -15.58 -4.52 -7.71
CA PRO A 132 -16.62 -5.00 -6.79
C PRO A 132 -17.66 -5.87 -7.50
N GLY A 133 -18.15 -6.90 -6.80
CA GLY A 133 -19.23 -7.75 -7.28
C GLY A 133 -18.82 -8.85 -8.26
N GLY A 134 -17.56 -8.94 -8.62
CA GLY A 134 -17.06 -9.98 -9.52
C GLY A 134 -15.95 -10.84 -8.92
N PRO A 135 -15.43 -11.81 -9.69
CA PRO A 135 -14.21 -12.51 -9.31
C PRO A 135 -13.05 -11.52 -9.17
N MET A 136 -12.21 -11.70 -8.15
CA MET A 136 -11.09 -10.81 -7.89
C MET A 136 -9.77 -11.54 -8.07
N ARG A 137 -8.94 -11.03 -8.98
CA ARG A 137 -7.60 -11.57 -9.24
C ARG A 137 -6.73 -11.60 -7.97
N ASN A 138 -6.83 -10.57 -7.13
CA ASN A 138 -6.10 -10.44 -5.87
C ASN A 138 -6.98 -10.73 -4.65
N GLY A 139 -8.01 -11.57 -4.80
CA GLY A 139 -8.92 -11.93 -3.70
C GLY A 139 -8.21 -12.62 -2.54
N ALA A 140 -7.21 -13.46 -2.80
CA ALA A 140 -6.44 -14.12 -1.75
C ALA A 140 -5.71 -13.12 -0.83
N TYR A 141 -5.14 -12.06 -1.40
CA TYR A 141 -4.55 -10.96 -0.62
C TYR A 141 -5.60 -10.28 0.26
N ALA A 142 -6.73 -9.92 -0.35
CA ALA A 142 -7.82 -9.27 0.38
C ALA A 142 -8.31 -10.14 1.56
N ASP A 143 -8.44 -11.45 1.35
CA ASP A 143 -8.87 -12.37 2.38
C ASP A 143 -7.85 -12.48 3.54
N LYS A 144 -6.55 -12.43 3.25
CA LYS A 144 -5.51 -12.37 4.28
C LYS A 144 -5.63 -11.12 5.14
N ALA A 145 -5.81 -9.96 4.51
CA ALA A 145 -5.95 -8.70 5.24
C ALA A 145 -7.24 -8.66 6.07
N LEU A 146 -8.34 -9.16 5.53
CA LEU A 146 -9.61 -9.27 6.26
C LEU A 146 -9.51 -10.24 7.44
N LEU A 147 -8.74 -11.32 7.32
CA LEU A 147 -8.48 -12.23 8.43
C LEU A 147 -7.72 -11.51 9.56
N GLN A 148 -6.67 -10.75 9.24
CA GLN A 148 -5.93 -9.96 10.23
C GLN A 148 -6.86 -8.97 10.93
N LEU A 149 -7.71 -8.28 10.18
CA LEU A 149 -8.68 -7.33 10.73
C LEU A 149 -9.63 -8.01 11.72
N ARG A 150 -10.19 -9.17 11.37
CA ARG A 150 -11.06 -9.94 12.26
C ARG A 150 -10.34 -10.39 13.53
N LEU A 151 -9.11 -10.88 13.41
CA LEU A 151 -8.32 -11.32 14.57
C LEU A 151 -8.04 -10.18 15.55
N MET A 152 -7.79 -8.97 15.05
CA MET A 152 -7.61 -7.81 15.91
C MET A 152 -8.89 -7.45 16.69
N LYS A 153 -10.05 -7.52 16.03
CA LYS A 153 -11.34 -7.20 16.66
C LYS A 153 -11.77 -8.22 17.71
N VAL A 154 -11.42 -9.49 17.54
CA VAL A 154 -11.73 -10.54 18.51
C VAL A 154 -10.89 -10.41 19.79
N LYS A 155 -9.68 -9.86 19.71
CA LYS A 155 -8.77 -9.68 20.86
C LYS A 155 -9.11 -8.47 21.76
N ARG A 156 -10.15 -7.73 21.42
CA ARG A 156 -10.68 -6.60 22.20
C ARG A 156 -11.94 -7.01 22.94
#